data_a1aadef6a46318307fd2378b895fc8e7
#
_entry.id   a1aadef6a46318307fd2378b895fc8e7
#
_cell.length_a   1.000
_cell.length_b   1.000
_cell.length_c   1.000
_cell.angle_alpha   90.00
_cell.angle_beta   90.00
_cell.angle_gamma   90.00
#
_symmetry.space_group_name_H-M   'P 1'
#
loop_
_entity.id
_entity.type
_entity.pdbx_description
1 polymer ?
#
loop_
_entity_poly.entity_id
_entity_poly.type
_entity_poly.pdbx_seq_one_letter_code
_entity_poly.pdbx_strand_id
1 'polypeptide(L)'
;DTGAPIKVPVGPETLGRIVNVIGDPIDEKGEIKTKENWPIHRAAPEFNDQSTETEILVTGIKVVDLLAPYAKGGKIGLFGGAGVGKTVIIMELINNIAKAHGGFSVFAGVGERTREGNDLYHEMIESGVIKPEGPGSKAALVYGQMNEPPGARARVALSGLTVAEYFRD
;
A
#
# COMPACT_ATOMS: atom_id res chain seq x y z
N ASP A 1 -5.25 26.78 -8.43
CA ASP A 1 -5.58 26.50 -7.04
C ASP A 1 -6.97 25.87 -6.97
N THR A 2 -7.09 24.70 -6.39
CA THR A 2 -8.37 23.97 -6.22
C THR A 2 -9.13 24.40 -4.96
N GLY A 3 -8.52 25.22 -4.10
CA GLY A 3 -9.08 25.67 -2.82
C GLY A 3 -9.29 24.57 -1.77
N ALA A 4 -8.81 23.36 -2.03
CA ALA A 4 -8.96 22.22 -1.14
C ALA A 4 -7.69 21.36 -1.15
N PRO A 5 -7.40 20.62 -0.05
CA PRO A 5 -6.30 19.66 -0.04
C PRO A 5 -6.51 18.54 -1.05
N ILE A 6 -5.42 17.88 -1.44
CA ILE A 6 -5.47 16.70 -2.31
C ILE A 6 -6.37 15.64 -1.65
N LYS A 7 -7.30 15.10 -2.44
CA LYS A 7 -8.17 14.00 -2.03
C LYS A 7 -7.90 12.80 -2.94
N VAL A 8 -7.94 11.62 -2.35
CA VAL A 8 -7.74 10.36 -3.10
C VAL A 8 -8.96 9.46 -2.93
N PRO A 9 -9.31 8.67 -3.95
CA PRO A 9 -10.38 7.69 -3.84
C PRO A 9 -10.01 6.63 -2.81
N VAL A 10 -10.96 6.26 -1.98
CA VAL A 10 -10.82 5.21 -0.98
C VAL A 10 -11.97 4.22 -1.10
N GLY A 11 -11.74 2.97 -0.77
CA GLY A 11 -12.76 1.94 -0.81
C GLY A 11 -12.29 0.65 -1.49
N PRO A 12 -13.14 -0.38 -1.47
CA PRO A 12 -12.84 -1.66 -2.10
C PRO A 12 -12.56 -1.56 -3.62
N GLU A 13 -13.06 -0.53 -4.26
CA GLU A 13 -12.88 -0.27 -5.69
C GLU A 13 -11.45 0.11 -6.06
N THR A 14 -10.63 0.48 -5.08
CA THR A 14 -9.20 0.76 -5.27
C THR A 14 -8.34 -0.51 -5.32
N LEU A 15 -8.87 -1.64 -4.87
CA LEU A 15 -8.16 -2.91 -4.87
C LEU A 15 -7.89 -3.40 -6.29
N GLY A 16 -6.66 -3.81 -6.56
CA GLY A 16 -6.20 -4.23 -7.87
C GLY A 16 -5.90 -3.09 -8.84
N ARG A 17 -6.00 -1.84 -8.38
CA ARG A 17 -5.78 -0.64 -9.18
C ARG A 17 -4.46 0.04 -8.82
N ILE A 18 -3.93 0.78 -9.79
CA ILE A 18 -2.75 1.62 -9.60
C ILE A 18 -3.17 3.07 -9.77
N VAL A 19 -2.92 3.88 -8.74
CA VAL A 19 -3.22 5.31 -8.74
C VAL A 19 -1.97 6.16 -8.52
N ASN A 20 -2.02 7.40 -8.96
CA ASN A 20 -0.99 8.40 -8.70
C ASN A 20 -1.25 9.14 -7.37
N VAL A 21 -0.45 10.17 -7.09
CA VAL A 21 -0.52 10.96 -5.84
C VAL A 21 -1.85 11.67 -5.62
N ILE A 22 -2.57 12.02 -6.68
CA ILE A 22 -3.87 12.70 -6.62
C ILE A 22 -5.04 11.73 -6.77
N GLY A 23 -4.76 10.43 -6.85
CA GLY A 23 -5.77 9.39 -6.94
C GLY A 23 -6.26 9.07 -8.36
N ASP A 24 -5.63 9.64 -9.39
CA ASP A 24 -5.96 9.28 -10.76
C ASP A 24 -5.41 7.89 -11.10
N PRO A 25 -6.19 7.05 -11.79
CA PRO A 25 -5.72 5.75 -12.23
C PRO A 25 -4.66 5.89 -13.33
N ILE A 26 -3.60 5.11 -13.21
CA ILE A 26 -2.49 5.05 -14.18
C ILE A 26 -2.30 3.66 -14.79
N ASP A 27 -3.26 2.79 -14.57
CA ASP A 27 -3.28 1.38 -15.01
C ASP A 27 -4.08 1.16 -16.31
N GLU A 28 -4.49 2.24 -17.00
CA GLU A 28 -5.27 2.21 -18.24
C GLU A 28 -6.63 1.47 -18.16
N LYS A 29 -7.10 1.18 -16.95
CA LYS A 29 -8.39 0.48 -16.72
C LYS A 29 -9.60 1.42 -16.51
N GLY A 30 -9.45 2.72 -16.85
CA GLY A 30 -10.49 3.71 -16.71
C GLY A 30 -10.68 4.25 -15.29
N GLU A 31 -11.63 5.13 -15.11
CA GLU A 31 -11.93 5.81 -13.85
C GLU A 31 -12.26 4.86 -12.70
N ILE A 32 -11.78 5.19 -11.49
CA ILE A 32 -12.17 4.51 -10.27
C ILE A 32 -13.37 5.25 -9.67
N LYS A 33 -14.53 4.62 -9.73
CA LYS A 33 -15.79 5.18 -9.19
C LYS A 33 -15.95 4.73 -7.74
N THR A 34 -15.41 5.49 -6.82
CA THR A 34 -15.58 5.28 -5.38
C THR A 34 -16.71 6.15 -4.84
N LYS A 35 -17.31 5.73 -3.73
CA LYS A 35 -18.31 6.51 -3.01
C LYS A 35 -17.70 7.68 -2.25
N GLU A 36 -16.45 7.54 -1.83
CA GLU A 36 -15.77 8.47 -0.95
C GLU A 36 -14.39 8.85 -1.48
N ASN A 37 -14.03 10.11 -1.24
CA ASN A 37 -12.68 10.62 -1.46
C ASN A 37 -12.20 11.29 -0.16
N TRP A 38 -11.07 10.83 0.35
CA TRP A 38 -10.53 11.34 1.59
C TRP A 38 -9.33 12.26 1.37
N PRO A 39 -9.20 13.35 2.16
CA PRO A 39 -8.03 14.21 2.08
C PRO A 39 -6.79 13.46 2.59
N ILE A 40 -5.65 13.71 1.94
CA ILE A 40 -4.38 13.07 2.34
C ILE A 40 -3.79 13.64 3.63
N HIS A 41 -4.26 14.82 4.06
CA HIS A 41 -3.92 15.43 5.34
C HIS A 41 -5.06 15.20 6.33
N ARG A 42 -4.91 14.18 7.16
CA ARG A 42 -5.87 13.82 8.20
C ARG A 42 -5.21 13.92 9.57
N ALA A 43 -6.02 14.21 10.60
CA ALA A 43 -5.55 14.12 11.97
C ALA A 43 -5.24 12.66 12.33
N ALA A 44 -4.21 12.46 13.16
CA ALA A 44 -3.94 11.14 13.72
C ALA A 44 -5.08 10.73 14.68
N PRO A 45 -5.31 9.42 14.89
CA PRO A 45 -6.23 8.93 15.92
C PRO A 45 -5.86 9.49 17.29
N GLU A 46 -6.88 9.79 18.09
CA GLU A 46 -6.66 10.27 19.46
C GLU A 46 -6.01 9.18 20.32
N PHE A 47 -5.33 9.59 21.38
CA PHE A 47 -4.62 8.65 22.27
C PHE A 47 -5.56 7.58 22.87
N ASN A 48 -6.79 7.95 23.14
CA ASN A 48 -7.80 7.06 23.73
C ASN A 48 -8.31 5.98 22.75
N ASP A 49 -8.16 6.23 21.45
CA ASP A 49 -8.60 5.29 20.40
C ASP A 49 -7.53 4.24 20.05
N GLN A 50 -6.34 4.39 20.63
CA GLN A 50 -5.22 3.49 20.35
C GLN A 50 -5.28 2.25 21.25
N SER A 51 -5.18 1.07 20.65
CA SER A 51 -5.08 -0.19 21.40
C SER A 51 -3.74 -0.23 22.17
N THR A 52 -3.82 -0.65 23.42
CA THR A 52 -2.65 -0.88 24.29
C THR A 52 -2.17 -2.34 24.24
N GLU A 53 -2.90 -3.24 23.58
CA GLU A 53 -2.54 -4.64 23.49
C GLU A 53 -1.43 -4.85 22.46
N THR A 54 -0.41 -5.61 22.88
CA THR A 54 0.69 -5.99 22.00
C THR A 54 0.44 -7.39 21.47
N GLU A 55 0.10 -7.49 20.19
CA GLU A 55 -0.05 -8.76 19.49
C GLU A 55 1.08 -8.95 18.46
N ILE A 56 1.54 -10.19 18.30
CA ILE A 56 2.52 -10.54 17.26
C ILE A 56 1.79 -10.80 15.94
N LEU A 57 2.30 -10.19 14.87
CA LEU A 57 1.87 -10.49 13.51
C LEU A 57 2.71 -11.64 12.97
N VAL A 58 2.09 -12.80 12.80
CA VAL A 58 2.77 -13.95 12.17
C VAL A 58 2.88 -13.70 10.67
N THR A 59 4.10 -13.53 10.20
CA THR A 59 4.38 -13.17 8.79
C THR A 59 4.49 -14.40 7.87
N GLY A 60 4.73 -15.59 8.43
CA GLY A 60 5.04 -16.80 7.67
C GLY A 60 6.49 -16.88 7.18
N ILE A 61 7.29 -15.86 7.44
CA ILE A 61 8.72 -15.84 7.14
C ILE A 61 9.48 -16.27 8.39
N LYS A 62 10.02 -17.48 8.40
CA LYS A 62 10.62 -18.10 9.59
C LYS A 62 11.66 -17.23 10.29
N VAL A 63 12.55 -16.61 9.54
CA VAL A 63 13.62 -15.78 10.10
C VAL A 63 13.05 -14.52 10.78
N VAL A 64 12.00 -13.94 10.23
CA VAL A 64 11.31 -12.78 10.82
C VAL A 64 10.59 -13.21 12.09
N ASP A 65 9.75 -14.23 12.00
CA ASP A 65 8.90 -14.66 13.11
C ASP A 65 9.70 -15.17 14.32
N LEU A 66 10.86 -15.77 14.09
CA LEU A 66 11.72 -16.29 15.14
C LEU A 66 12.72 -15.28 15.73
N LEU A 67 13.32 -14.43 14.89
CA LEU A 67 14.44 -13.58 15.30
C LEU A 67 14.06 -12.11 15.45
N ALA A 68 13.05 -11.64 14.73
CA ALA A 68 12.63 -10.26 14.75
C ALA A 68 11.10 -10.16 14.53
N PRO A 69 10.27 -10.72 15.44
CA PRO A 69 8.83 -10.77 15.25
C PRO A 69 8.23 -9.37 15.14
N TYR A 70 7.25 -9.24 14.25
CA TYR A 70 6.55 -7.98 14.02
C TYR A 70 5.37 -7.85 14.97
N ALA A 71 5.22 -6.67 15.55
CA ALA A 71 4.02 -6.32 16.30
C ALA A 71 2.93 -5.81 15.36
N LYS A 72 1.68 -6.21 15.56
CA LYS A 72 0.52 -5.61 14.90
C LYS A 72 0.47 -4.10 15.23
N GLY A 73 0.23 -3.27 14.22
CA GLY A 73 0.28 -1.82 14.36
C GLY A 73 1.70 -1.23 14.48
N GLY A 74 2.74 -2.07 14.45
CA GLY A 74 4.13 -1.64 14.51
C GLY A 74 4.62 -0.98 13.22
N LYS A 75 5.67 -0.19 13.34
CA LYS A 75 6.41 0.39 12.22
C LYS A 75 7.72 -0.36 12.04
N ILE A 76 7.89 -1.03 10.93
CA ILE A 76 9.02 -1.91 10.65
C ILE A 76 9.84 -1.32 9.51
N GLY A 77 11.16 -1.21 9.70
CA GLY A 77 12.09 -0.75 8.67
C GLY A 77 12.90 -1.91 8.11
N LEU A 78 12.92 -2.03 6.77
CA LEU A 78 13.79 -2.95 6.05
C LEU A 78 14.89 -2.15 5.36
N PHE A 79 16.11 -2.25 5.88
CA PHE A 79 17.26 -1.52 5.36
C PHE A 79 18.19 -2.44 4.60
N GLY A 80 18.76 -1.94 3.51
CA GLY A 80 19.74 -2.69 2.71
C GLY A 80 20.07 -1.96 1.42
N GLY A 81 21.19 -2.31 0.81
CA GLY A 81 21.60 -1.82 -0.49
C GLY A 81 20.69 -2.30 -1.63
N ALA A 82 21.05 -1.94 -2.86
CA ALA A 82 20.34 -2.42 -4.05
C ALA A 82 20.53 -3.94 -4.22
N GLY A 83 19.49 -4.62 -4.69
CA GLY A 83 19.57 -6.04 -5.05
C GLY A 83 19.67 -7.04 -3.89
N VAL A 84 19.42 -6.62 -2.65
CA VAL A 84 19.52 -7.50 -1.46
C VAL A 84 18.21 -8.18 -1.07
N GLY A 85 17.18 -8.11 -1.90
CA GLY A 85 15.92 -8.84 -1.70
C GLY A 85 14.85 -8.14 -0.86
N LYS A 86 14.95 -6.82 -0.62
CA LYS A 86 13.91 -6.08 0.12
C LYS A 86 12.52 -6.23 -0.51
N THR A 87 12.44 -6.08 -1.83
CA THR A 87 11.17 -6.21 -2.57
C THR A 87 10.60 -7.62 -2.47
N VAL A 88 11.45 -8.65 -2.48
CA VAL A 88 11.02 -10.04 -2.32
C VAL A 88 10.36 -10.25 -0.95
N ILE A 89 10.93 -9.70 0.11
CA ILE A 89 10.34 -9.78 1.46
C ILE A 89 8.99 -9.04 1.51
N ILE A 90 8.90 -7.87 0.91
CA ILE A 90 7.65 -7.10 0.84
C ILE A 90 6.58 -7.89 0.10
N MET A 91 6.92 -8.48 -1.04
CA MET A 91 6.00 -9.33 -1.81
C MET A 91 5.51 -10.52 -1.01
N GLU A 92 6.39 -11.20 -0.32
CA GLU A 92 6.05 -12.36 0.51
C GLU A 92 5.13 -11.95 1.68
N LEU A 93 5.39 -10.80 2.31
CA LEU A 93 4.52 -10.25 3.35
C LEU A 93 3.12 -9.96 2.81
N ILE A 94 3.00 -9.29 1.67
CA ILE A 94 1.72 -8.96 1.03
C ILE A 94 0.96 -10.25 0.70
N ASN A 95 1.65 -11.23 0.10
CA ASN A 95 1.05 -12.51 -0.27
C ASN A 95 0.56 -13.29 0.96
N ASN A 96 1.34 -13.33 2.02
CA ASN A 96 0.99 -14.05 3.24
C ASN A 96 -0.14 -13.36 4.01
N ILE A 97 -0.16 -12.03 4.07
CA ILE A 97 -1.28 -11.26 4.64
C ILE A 97 -2.57 -11.53 3.87
N ALA A 98 -2.51 -11.53 2.55
CA ALA A 98 -3.67 -11.81 1.72
C ALA A 98 -4.22 -13.23 1.90
N LYS A 99 -3.34 -14.23 1.96
CA LYS A 99 -3.72 -15.66 2.01
C LYS A 99 -4.05 -16.14 3.42
N ALA A 100 -3.20 -15.84 4.40
CA ALA A 100 -3.34 -16.36 5.75
C ALA A 100 -4.31 -15.55 6.61
N HIS A 101 -4.32 -14.24 6.47
CA HIS A 101 -5.13 -13.34 7.30
C HIS A 101 -6.34 -12.77 6.56
N GLY A 102 -6.47 -13.00 5.26
CA GLY A 102 -7.55 -12.43 4.44
C GLY A 102 -7.53 -10.90 4.37
N GLY A 103 -6.46 -10.27 4.85
CA GLY A 103 -6.29 -8.83 4.95
C GLY A 103 -6.04 -8.15 3.61
N PHE A 104 -6.07 -6.83 3.64
CA PHE A 104 -5.74 -5.99 2.51
C PHE A 104 -4.36 -5.37 2.70
N SER A 105 -3.69 -5.10 1.60
CA SER A 105 -2.39 -4.43 1.59
C SER A 105 -2.43 -3.19 0.71
N VAL A 106 -1.75 -2.15 1.12
CA VAL A 106 -1.56 -0.96 0.30
C VAL A 106 -0.06 -0.75 0.12
N PHE A 107 0.38 -0.74 -1.11
CA PHE A 107 1.77 -0.48 -1.45
C PHE A 107 1.92 0.93 -1.99
N ALA A 108 2.78 1.73 -1.37
CA ALA A 108 3.13 3.08 -1.83
C ALA A 108 4.55 3.09 -2.38
N GLY A 109 4.69 3.24 -3.69
CA GLY A 109 5.98 3.38 -4.38
C GLY A 109 6.46 4.82 -4.32
N VAL A 110 7.42 5.12 -3.45
CA VAL A 110 7.93 6.47 -3.21
C VAL A 110 9.30 6.65 -3.83
N GLY A 111 9.37 7.34 -4.97
CA GLY A 111 10.64 7.64 -5.63
C GLY A 111 11.40 6.42 -6.15
N GLU A 112 10.73 5.31 -6.33
CA GLU A 112 11.29 4.08 -6.88
C GLU A 112 11.44 4.15 -8.40
N ARG A 113 12.19 3.22 -8.97
CA ARG A 113 12.31 3.09 -10.42
C ARG A 113 10.99 2.60 -11.01
N THR A 114 10.53 3.24 -12.08
CA THR A 114 9.28 2.88 -12.76
C THR A 114 9.24 1.40 -13.18
N ARG A 115 10.38 0.87 -13.62
CA ARG A 115 10.49 -0.55 -13.97
C ARG A 115 10.21 -1.48 -12.78
N GLU A 116 10.80 -1.18 -11.61
CA GLU A 116 10.61 -2.01 -10.40
C GLU A 116 9.14 -2.03 -9.96
N GLY A 117 8.42 -0.90 -10.10
CA GLY A 117 6.99 -0.85 -9.81
C GLY A 117 6.15 -1.66 -10.80
N ASN A 118 6.53 -1.68 -12.08
CA ASN A 118 5.86 -2.50 -13.07
C ASN A 118 6.12 -4.00 -12.85
N ASP A 119 7.36 -4.37 -12.56
CA ASP A 119 7.72 -5.76 -12.23
C ASP A 119 6.92 -6.24 -11.00
N LEU A 120 6.85 -5.42 -9.95
CA LEU A 120 6.07 -5.69 -8.74
C LEU A 120 4.58 -5.94 -9.04
N TYR A 121 3.98 -5.13 -9.91
CA TYR A 121 2.58 -5.30 -10.30
C TYR A 121 2.34 -6.64 -10.99
N HIS A 122 3.20 -7.02 -11.91
CA HIS A 122 3.11 -8.32 -12.61
C HIS A 122 3.31 -9.49 -11.66
N GLU A 123 4.27 -9.43 -10.75
CA GLU A 123 4.48 -10.44 -9.71
C GLU A 123 3.25 -10.60 -8.80
N MET A 124 2.56 -9.50 -8.45
CA MET A 124 1.32 -9.55 -7.68
C MET A 124 0.17 -10.21 -8.45
N ILE A 125 0.13 -10.07 -9.77
CA ILE A 125 -0.83 -10.79 -10.62
C ILE A 125 -0.49 -12.28 -10.66
N GLU A 126 0.76 -12.65 -10.90
CA GLU A 126 1.21 -14.05 -10.94
C GLU A 126 0.99 -14.77 -9.61
N SER A 127 1.21 -14.10 -8.49
CA SER A 127 0.95 -14.66 -7.14
C SER A 127 -0.55 -14.74 -6.79
N GLY A 128 -1.43 -14.12 -7.59
CA GLY A 128 -2.87 -14.10 -7.38
C GLY A 128 -3.36 -13.12 -6.30
N VAL A 129 -2.49 -12.22 -5.82
CA VAL A 129 -2.86 -11.13 -4.89
C VAL A 129 -3.68 -10.07 -5.61
N ILE A 130 -3.33 -9.77 -6.85
CA ILE A 130 -4.10 -8.91 -7.74
C ILE A 130 -4.73 -9.77 -8.83
N LYS A 131 -6.04 -9.61 -9.02
CA LYS A 131 -6.78 -10.22 -10.10
C LYS A 131 -7.03 -9.16 -11.17
N PRO A 132 -6.48 -9.31 -12.39
CA PRO A 132 -6.63 -8.32 -13.45
C PRO A 132 -8.08 -8.16 -13.90
N GLU A 133 -8.88 -9.22 -13.77
CA GLU A 133 -10.31 -9.24 -14.11
C GLU A 133 -11.14 -9.71 -12.93
N GLY A 134 -12.21 -8.95 -12.62
CA GLY A 134 -13.18 -9.30 -11.59
C GLY A 134 -12.77 -8.96 -10.15
N PRO A 135 -13.66 -9.25 -9.20
CA PRO A 135 -13.44 -8.97 -7.79
C PRO A 135 -12.47 -9.95 -7.13
N GLY A 136 -11.88 -9.55 -6.03
CA GLY A 136 -11.07 -10.40 -5.17
C GLY A 136 -9.59 -10.05 -5.11
N SER A 137 -9.19 -8.91 -5.67
CA SER A 137 -7.86 -8.33 -5.41
C SER A 137 -7.71 -7.96 -3.93
N LYS A 138 -6.49 -8.15 -3.41
CA LYS A 138 -6.16 -7.92 -2.00
C LYS A 138 -5.14 -6.79 -1.78
N ALA A 139 -4.66 -6.18 -2.85
CA ALA A 139 -3.71 -5.09 -2.78
C ALA A 139 -4.14 -3.89 -3.62
N ALA A 140 -3.87 -2.68 -3.12
CA ALA A 140 -3.97 -1.42 -3.85
C ALA A 140 -2.58 -0.82 -4.00
N LEU A 141 -2.30 -0.20 -5.14
CA LEU A 141 -1.00 0.37 -5.47
C LEU A 141 -1.11 1.88 -5.66
N VAL A 142 -0.22 2.63 -5.00
CA VAL A 142 -0.16 4.09 -5.10
C VAL A 142 1.26 4.48 -5.51
N TYR A 143 1.44 4.97 -6.72
CA TYR A 143 2.76 5.21 -7.29
C TYR A 143 3.09 6.70 -7.43
N GLY A 144 4.23 7.09 -6.87
CA GLY A 144 4.91 8.36 -7.13
C GLY A 144 6.38 8.09 -7.36
N GLN A 145 6.68 7.47 -8.50
CA GLN A 145 7.99 6.97 -8.85
C GLN A 145 8.90 8.06 -9.44
N MET A 146 10.09 7.69 -9.92
CA MET A 146 11.09 8.65 -10.40
C MET A 146 10.65 9.50 -11.60
N ASN A 147 9.66 9.04 -12.37
CA ASN A 147 9.06 9.80 -13.48
C ASN A 147 8.19 10.98 -13.01
N GLU A 148 7.78 10.99 -11.75
CA GLU A 148 6.94 12.03 -11.19
C GLU A 148 7.76 13.23 -10.67
N PRO A 149 7.18 14.46 -10.65
CA PRO A 149 7.79 15.63 -10.06
C PRO A 149 8.14 15.44 -8.59
N PRO A 150 9.15 16.16 -8.05
CA PRO A 150 9.54 16.04 -6.64
C PRO A 150 8.41 16.27 -5.65
N GLY A 151 7.49 17.19 -5.94
CA GLY A 151 6.31 17.46 -5.08
C GLY A 151 5.34 16.28 -4.99
N ALA A 152 5.12 15.57 -6.10
CA ALA A 152 4.32 14.36 -6.13
C ALA A 152 4.98 13.22 -5.32
N ARG A 153 6.28 12.99 -5.55
CA ARG A 153 7.06 11.98 -4.80
C ARG A 153 7.09 12.23 -3.30
N ALA A 154 7.13 13.49 -2.89
CA ALA A 154 7.12 13.87 -1.48
C ALA A 154 5.76 13.61 -0.79
N ARG A 155 4.67 13.48 -1.53
CA ARG A 155 3.31 13.33 -0.98
C ARG A 155 2.65 11.98 -1.21
N VAL A 156 3.16 11.19 -2.12
CA VAL A 156 2.55 9.89 -2.47
C VAL A 156 2.45 8.94 -1.27
N ALA A 157 3.38 9.02 -0.32
CA ALA A 157 3.31 8.24 0.91
C ALA A 157 2.04 8.55 1.72
N LEU A 158 1.65 9.84 1.79
CA LEU A 158 0.42 10.27 2.44
C LEU A 158 -0.82 9.75 1.70
N SER A 159 -0.79 9.74 0.37
CA SER A 159 -1.87 9.18 -0.45
C SER A 159 -2.05 7.68 -0.18
N GLY A 160 -0.95 6.92 -0.18
CA GLY A 160 -0.99 5.50 0.15
C GLY A 160 -1.46 5.24 1.57
N LEU A 161 -1.01 6.04 2.53
CA LEU A 161 -1.44 5.92 3.92
C LEU A 161 -2.93 6.19 4.09
N THR A 162 -3.48 7.18 3.37
CA THR A 162 -4.92 7.50 3.39
C THR A 162 -5.76 6.33 2.87
N VAL A 163 -5.33 5.67 1.81
CA VAL A 163 -6.00 4.45 1.30
C VAL A 163 -5.91 3.32 2.33
N ALA A 164 -4.76 3.15 2.99
CA ALA A 164 -4.57 2.13 4.02
C ALA A 164 -5.44 2.39 5.27
N GLU A 165 -5.59 3.65 5.69
CA GLU A 165 -6.45 4.03 6.81
C GLU A 165 -7.91 3.65 6.60
N TYR A 166 -8.41 3.78 5.38
CA TYR A 166 -9.77 3.34 5.05
C TYR A 166 -10.00 1.85 5.32
N PHE A 167 -9.01 1.01 5.04
CA PHE A 167 -9.12 -0.44 5.29
C PHE A 167 -8.85 -0.81 6.76
N ARG A 168 -8.27 0.08 7.54
CA ARG A 168 -8.11 -0.10 8.99
C ARG A 168 -9.40 0.23 9.73
N ASP A 169 -10.07 1.33 9.37
CA ASP A 169 -11.27 1.87 10.01
C ASP A 169 -12.52 1.15 9.53
#